data_567a44277b1e09f1b6f0c779f9217c34
#
_entry.id   567a44277b1e09f1b6f0c779f9217c34
#
_cell.length_a   1.000
_cell.length_b   1.000
_cell.length_c   1.000
_cell.angle_alpha   90.00
_cell.angle_beta   90.00
_cell.angle_gamma   90.00
#
_symmetry.space_group_name_H-M   'P 1'
#
loop_
_entity.id
_entity.type
_entity.pdbx_description
1 polymer ?
#
loop_
_entity_poly.entity_id
_entity_poly.type
_entity_poly.pdbx_seq_one_letter_code
_entity_poly.pdbx_strand_id
1 'polypeptide(L)'
;MNAAIDLLKAIRSGRLQEVRAVLDAGAPVELRDGRGDPGLPLGVACFMGYADIVRELVRRGAKANYPDNSQPTSPLSMAIRGKRTEVVKTLIELGVQVPPGMNTGLSEQEITIARWRGQHYEALSAGQPNSGHEPPAYEEIEMISCYGTDTAVLDADLIRAAREMDGKQK
;
A
#
# COMPACT_ATOMS: atom_id res chain seq x y z
N MET A 1 -33.13 -8.11 -12.20
CA MET A 1 -31.97 -8.39 -11.32
C MET A 1 -31.34 -7.06 -10.95
N ASN A 2 -31.07 -6.84 -9.69
CA ASN A 2 -30.61 -5.53 -9.21
C ASN A 2 -29.08 -5.59 -9.09
N ALA A 3 -28.34 -5.24 -10.16
CA ALA A 3 -26.89 -5.32 -10.24
C ALA A 3 -26.15 -4.69 -9.04
N ALA A 4 -26.77 -3.69 -8.42
CA ALA A 4 -26.29 -3.06 -7.19
C ALA A 4 -26.30 -4.02 -5.98
N ILE A 5 -27.39 -4.78 -5.83
CA ILE A 5 -27.51 -5.76 -4.74
C ILE A 5 -26.55 -6.91 -4.97
N ASP A 6 -26.39 -7.34 -6.21
CA ASP A 6 -25.48 -8.43 -6.56
C ASP A 6 -24.01 -8.04 -6.30
N LEU A 7 -23.64 -6.79 -6.58
CA LEU A 7 -22.31 -6.26 -6.24
C LEU A 7 -22.07 -6.28 -4.71
N LEU A 8 -23.03 -5.82 -3.92
CA LEU A 8 -22.88 -5.82 -2.45
C LEU A 8 -22.80 -7.25 -1.88
N LYS A 9 -23.54 -8.22 -2.47
CA LYS A 9 -23.43 -9.63 -2.09
C LYS A 9 -22.05 -10.18 -2.44
N ALA A 10 -21.55 -9.91 -3.65
CA ALA A 10 -20.22 -10.32 -4.09
C ALA A 10 -19.11 -9.73 -3.20
N ILE A 11 -19.22 -8.46 -2.80
CA ILE A 11 -18.27 -7.85 -1.86
C ILE A 11 -18.33 -8.53 -0.50
N ARG A 12 -19.53 -8.83 0.02
CA ARG A 12 -19.68 -9.50 1.32
C ARG A 12 -19.16 -10.93 1.30
N SER A 13 -19.21 -11.63 0.16
CA SER A 13 -18.62 -12.98 0.02
C SER A 13 -17.08 -12.96 0.05
N GLY A 14 -16.46 -11.78 -0.17
CA GLY A 14 -15.01 -11.62 -0.21
C GLY A 14 -14.34 -12.21 -1.46
N ARG A 15 -15.12 -12.63 -2.45
CA ARG A 15 -14.62 -13.27 -3.65
C ARG A 15 -14.36 -12.25 -4.75
N LEU A 16 -13.10 -11.91 -4.97
CA LEU A 16 -12.67 -10.95 -5.97
C LEU A 16 -13.20 -11.27 -7.38
N GLN A 17 -13.24 -12.56 -7.75
CA GLN A 17 -13.70 -12.97 -9.08
C GLN A 17 -15.20 -12.69 -9.29
N GLU A 18 -16.02 -12.90 -8.27
CA GLU A 18 -17.46 -12.58 -8.33
C GLU A 18 -17.65 -11.06 -8.44
N VAL A 19 -16.86 -10.28 -7.70
CA VAL A 19 -16.89 -8.81 -7.78
C VAL A 19 -16.55 -8.35 -9.19
N ARG A 20 -15.49 -8.90 -9.79
CA ARG A 20 -15.10 -8.58 -11.18
C ARG A 20 -16.20 -8.93 -12.16
N ALA A 21 -16.77 -10.15 -12.08
CA ALA A 21 -17.83 -10.58 -12.98
C ALA A 21 -19.06 -9.67 -12.91
N VAL A 22 -19.45 -9.23 -11.70
CA VAL A 22 -20.60 -8.34 -11.52
C VAL A 22 -20.29 -6.92 -12.03
N LEU A 23 -19.06 -6.44 -11.84
CA LEU A 23 -18.62 -5.15 -12.39
C LEU A 23 -18.51 -5.18 -13.93
N ASP A 24 -18.04 -6.29 -14.51
CA ASP A 24 -17.96 -6.48 -15.95
C ASP A 24 -19.36 -6.59 -16.59
N ALA A 25 -20.36 -7.07 -15.84
CA ALA A 25 -21.76 -7.07 -16.21
C ALA A 25 -22.42 -5.68 -16.14
N GLY A 26 -21.65 -4.63 -15.79
CA GLY A 26 -22.12 -3.25 -15.77
C GLY A 26 -22.73 -2.79 -14.45
N ALA A 27 -22.42 -3.45 -13.34
CA ALA A 27 -22.85 -2.97 -12.03
C ALA A 27 -22.20 -1.61 -11.71
N PRO A 28 -22.96 -0.66 -11.15
CA PRO A 28 -22.43 0.64 -10.79
C PRO A 28 -21.42 0.48 -9.64
N VAL A 29 -20.22 1.03 -9.85
CA VAL A 29 -19.13 0.99 -8.86
C VAL A 29 -19.46 1.86 -7.63
N GLU A 30 -20.14 2.99 -7.86
CA GLU A 30 -20.59 3.87 -6.81
C GLU A 30 -22.10 3.72 -6.59
N LEU A 31 -22.48 3.30 -5.42
CA LEU A 31 -23.85 3.29 -4.95
C LEU A 31 -23.98 4.29 -3.81
N ARG A 32 -25.06 5.05 -3.83
CA ARG A 32 -25.43 5.88 -2.69
C ARG A 32 -26.13 5.03 -1.65
N ASP A 33 -25.82 5.26 -0.40
CA ASP A 33 -26.60 4.68 0.69
C ASP A 33 -27.97 5.32 0.77
N GLY A 34 -28.82 4.85 1.69
CA GLY A 34 -30.15 5.42 1.90
C GLY A 34 -30.14 6.88 2.39
N ARG A 35 -28.97 7.44 2.72
CA ARG A 35 -28.75 8.84 3.11
C ARG A 35 -28.18 9.69 1.97
N GLY A 36 -27.89 9.08 0.84
CA GLY A 36 -27.34 9.73 -0.33
C GLY A 36 -25.82 9.82 -0.36
N ASP A 37 -25.12 9.22 0.61
CA ASP A 37 -23.66 9.18 0.61
C ASP A 37 -23.14 8.23 -0.47
N PRO A 38 -22.22 8.70 -1.34
CA PRO A 38 -21.60 7.85 -2.34
C PRO A 38 -20.61 6.87 -1.71
N GLY A 39 -20.27 5.80 -2.44
CA GLY A 39 -19.15 4.92 -2.06
C GLY A 39 -19.52 3.75 -1.17
N LEU A 40 -20.80 3.40 -1.06
CA LEU A 40 -21.23 2.26 -0.25
C LEU A 40 -20.50 0.94 -0.57
N PRO A 41 -20.24 0.52 -1.83
CA PRO A 41 -19.50 -0.68 -2.13
C PRO A 41 -18.07 -0.64 -1.60
N LEU A 42 -17.36 0.48 -1.81
CA LEU A 42 -16.01 0.66 -1.31
C LEU A 42 -15.95 0.69 0.22
N GLY A 43 -16.88 1.40 0.86
CA GLY A 43 -16.98 1.46 2.32
C GLY A 43 -17.19 0.08 2.94
N VAL A 44 -18.07 -0.75 2.36
CA VAL A 44 -18.30 -2.13 2.81
C VAL A 44 -17.04 -2.97 2.65
N ALA A 45 -16.35 -2.90 1.50
CA ALA A 45 -15.09 -3.61 1.27
C ALA A 45 -14.01 -3.21 2.28
N CYS A 46 -13.91 -1.91 2.59
CA CYS A 46 -13.00 -1.37 3.59
C CYS A 46 -13.30 -1.88 5.00
N PHE A 47 -14.57 -1.86 5.40
CA PHE A 47 -15.00 -2.35 6.72
C PHE A 47 -14.75 -3.85 6.89
N MET A 48 -15.04 -4.65 5.84
CA MET A 48 -14.83 -6.10 5.84
C MET A 48 -13.35 -6.48 5.81
N GLY A 49 -12.48 -5.64 5.27
CA GLY A 49 -11.04 -5.88 5.25
C GLY A 49 -10.49 -6.48 3.96
N TYR A 50 -11.21 -6.36 2.85
CA TYR A 50 -10.83 -6.96 1.57
C TYR A 50 -9.98 -6.00 0.72
N ALA A 51 -8.67 -5.96 0.98
CA ALA A 51 -7.73 -5.05 0.31
C ALA A 51 -7.74 -5.21 -1.23
N ASP A 52 -7.79 -6.45 -1.74
CA ASP A 52 -7.81 -6.70 -3.18
C ASP A 52 -9.08 -6.19 -3.86
N ILE A 53 -10.23 -6.34 -3.18
CA ILE A 53 -11.51 -5.80 -3.66
C ILE A 53 -11.48 -4.27 -3.64
N VAL A 54 -10.88 -3.67 -2.62
CA VAL A 54 -10.68 -2.21 -2.53
C VAL A 54 -9.85 -1.71 -3.71
N ARG A 55 -8.72 -2.36 -4.02
CA ARG A 55 -7.89 -2.02 -5.18
C ARG A 55 -8.69 -2.14 -6.49
N GLU A 56 -9.45 -3.20 -6.66
CA GLU A 56 -10.27 -3.42 -7.88
C GLU A 56 -11.36 -2.35 -8.03
N LEU A 57 -12.08 -2.02 -6.95
CA LEU A 57 -13.11 -0.98 -6.98
C LEU A 57 -12.53 0.39 -7.33
N VAL A 58 -11.39 0.77 -6.74
CA VAL A 58 -10.71 2.02 -7.05
C VAL A 58 -10.21 2.05 -8.49
N ARG A 59 -9.64 0.95 -8.98
CA ARG A 59 -9.24 0.80 -10.39
C ARG A 59 -10.41 0.99 -11.36
N ARG A 60 -11.62 0.61 -10.95
CA ARG A 60 -12.87 0.78 -11.72
C ARG A 60 -13.51 2.16 -11.53
N GLY A 61 -12.87 3.06 -10.80
CA GLY A 61 -13.28 4.45 -10.64
C GLY A 61 -14.04 4.76 -9.35
N ALA A 62 -14.02 3.87 -8.35
CA ALA A 62 -14.55 4.20 -7.02
C ALA A 62 -13.72 5.32 -6.37
N LYS A 63 -14.39 6.31 -5.82
CA LYS A 63 -13.73 7.40 -5.11
C LYS A 63 -13.27 6.95 -3.74
N ALA A 64 -11.95 6.83 -3.57
CA ALA A 64 -11.34 6.46 -2.28
C ALA A 64 -11.07 7.68 -1.41
N ASN A 65 -10.74 8.84 -2.01
CA ASN A 65 -10.37 10.06 -1.31
C ASN A 65 -11.53 11.05 -1.31
N TYR A 66 -11.98 11.44 -0.14
CA TYR A 66 -13.03 12.44 0.07
C TYR A 66 -12.43 13.74 0.58
N PRO A 67 -13.11 14.89 0.38
CA PRO A 67 -12.65 16.17 0.91
C PRO A 67 -12.45 16.15 2.43
N ASP A 68 -13.25 15.34 3.11
CA ASP A 68 -13.13 15.09 4.54
C ASP A 68 -13.16 13.58 4.81
N ASN A 69 -11.97 12.99 4.93
CA ASN A 69 -11.80 11.58 5.25
C ASN A 69 -12.08 11.24 6.72
N SER A 70 -12.36 12.25 7.57
CA SER A 70 -12.75 12.03 8.96
C SER A 70 -14.22 11.64 9.12
N GLN A 71 -15.03 11.84 8.07
CA GLN A 71 -16.45 11.48 8.10
C GLN A 71 -16.62 9.97 8.35
N PRO A 72 -17.64 9.59 9.15
CA PRO A 72 -17.88 8.18 9.50
C PRO A 72 -18.14 7.27 8.29
N THR A 73 -18.59 7.83 7.18
CA THR A 73 -18.95 7.14 5.93
C THR A 73 -17.75 7.05 4.96
N SER A 74 -16.66 7.75 5.24
CA SER A 74 -15.47 7.70 4.40
C SER A 74 -14.85 6.29 4.39
N PRO A 75 -14.28 5.84 3.27
CA PRO A 75 -13.62 4.54 3.18
C PRO A 75 -12.54 4.35 4.24
N LEU A 76 -11.77 5.41 4.53
CA LEU A 76 -10.73 5.38 5.56
C LEU A 76 -11.32 5.17 6.96
N SER A 77 -12.35 5.92 7.33
CA SER A 77 -13.03 5.75 8.63
C SER A 77 -13.66 4.38 8.76
N MET A 78 -14.23 3.83 7.69
CA MET A 78 -14.80 2.49 7.68
C MET A 78 -13.72 1.41 7.89
N ALA A 79 -12.54 1.54 7.27
CA ALA A 79 -11.42 0.64 7.48
C ALA A 79 -10.91 0.69 8.94
N ILE A 80 -10.78 1.88 9.50
CA ILE A 80 -10.35 2.08 10.90
C ILE A 80 -11.37 1.47 11.87
N ARG A 81 -12.65 1.72 11.67
CA ARG A 81 -13.73 1.13 12.49
C ARG A 81 -13.75 -0.39 12.41
N GLY A 82 -13.44 -0.95 11.24
CA GLY A 82 -13.28 -2.38 11.04
C GLY A 82 -11.96 -2.94 11.61
N LYS A 83 -11.07 -2.09 12.13
CA LYS A 83 -9.71 -2.47 12.57
C LYS A 83 -8.91 -3.18 11.47
N ARG A 84 -9.04 -2.73 10.22
CA ARG A 84 -8.44 -3.34 9.03
C ARG A 84 -7.18 -2.59 8.61
N THR A 85 -6.08 -2.78 9.33
CA THR A 85 -4.80 -2.09 9.09
C THR A 85 -4.26 -2.28 7.68
N GLU A 86 -4.41 -3.47 7.10
CA GLU A 86 -3.99 -3.74 5.71
C GLU A 86 -4.78 -2.92 4.69
N VAL A 87 -6.09 -2.74 4.92
CA VAL A 87 -6.91 -1.88 4.06
C VAL A 87 -6.54 -0.41 4.25
N VAL A 88 -6.23 0.01 5.48
CA VAL A 88 -5.75 1.37 5.75
C VAL A 88 -4.45 1.64 4.99
N LYS A 89 -3.47 0.70 5.02
CA LYS A 89 -2.24 0.77 4.21
C LYS A 89 -2.56 0.88 2.71
N THR A 90 -3.44 0.01 2.23
CA THR A 90 -3.87 0.02 0.82
C THR A 90 -4.50 1.34 0.40
N LEU A 91 -5.36 1.94 1.24
CA LEU A 91 -5.96 3.24 0.96
C LEU A 91 -4.91 4.35 0.90
N ILE A 92 -3.92 4.33 1.80
CA ILE A 92 -2.80 5.28 1.78
C ILE A 92 -1.94 5.10 0.52
N GLU A 93 -1.67 3.86 0.11
CA GLU A 93 -0.99 3.53 -1.16
C GLU A 93 -1.77 4.05 -2.38
N LEU A 94 -3.09 4.06 -2.32
CA LEU A 94 -3.98 4.61 -3.35
C LEU A 94 -4.15 6.14 -3.26
N GLY A 95 -3.35 6.82 -2.45
CA GLY A 95 -3.31 8.28 -2.35
C GLY A 95 -4.35 8.89 -1.43
N VAL A 96 -5.02 8.10 -0.59
CA VAL A 96 -5.97 8.63 0.40
C VAL A 96 -5.23 9.41 1.48
N GLN A 97 -5.64 10.66 1.69
CA GLN A 97 -5.06 11.51 2.71
C GLN A 97 -5.59 11.15 4.10
N VAL A 98 -4.66 10.99 5.04
CA VAL A 98 -4.98 10.77 6.45
C VAL A 98 -5.11 12.12 7.12
N PRO A 99 -6.29 12.46 7.69
CA PRO A 99 -6.47 13.68 8.44
C PRO A 99 -5.55 13.74 9.67
N PRO A 100 -5.04 14.92 10.04
CA PRO A 100 -4.21 15.07 11.22
C PRO A 100 -4.98 14.66 12.48
N GLY A 101 -4.33 13.90 13.37
CA GLY A 101 -4.93 13.42 14.61
C GLY A 101 -5.83 12.17 14.47
N MET A 102 -6.02 11.63 13.27
CA MET A 102 -6.76 10.40 13.09
C MET A 102 -5.92 9.17 13.48
N ASN A 103 -6.42 8.39 14.41
CA ASN A 103 -5.75 7.14 14.81
C ASN A 103 -6.02 6.04 13.78
N THR A 104 -5.05 5.79 12.92
CA THR A 104 -5.12 4.78 11.86
C THR A 104 -4.79 3.36 12.36
N GLY A 105 -4.24 3.24 13.56
CA GLY A 105 -3.69 1.98 14.06
C GLY A 105 -2.35 1.58 13.42
N LEU A 106 -1.76 2.48 12.62
CA LEU A 106 -0.44 2.31 11.99
C LEU A 106 0.59 3.23 12.64
N SER A 107 1.84 2.80 12.64
CA SER A 107 2.97 3.66 13.00
C SER A 107 3.25 4.70 11.90
N GLU A 108 3.92 5.81 12.25
CA GLU A 108 4.32 6.81 11.26
C GLU A 108 5.24 6.23 10.16
N GLN A 109 6.07 5.27 10.52
CA GLN A 109 6.93 4.57 9.56
C GLN A 109 6.11 3.78 8.53
N GLU A 110 5.08 3.05 8.97
CA GLU A 110 4.19 2.31 8.08
C GLU A 110 3.40 3.24 7.15
N ILE A 111 2.94 4.38 7.66
CA ILE A 111 2.27 5.41 6.86
C ILE A 111 3.23 5.99 5.81
N THR A 112 4.47 6.27 6.19
CA THR A 112 5.50 6.80 5.28
C THR A 112 5.83 5.78 4.17
N ILE A 113 6.01 4.51 4.53
CA ILE A 113 6.26 3.44 3.56
C ILE A 113 5.07 3.26 2.62
N ALA A 114 3.84 3.30 3.13
CA ALA A 114 2.64 3.17 2.31
C ALA A 114 2.51 4.35 1.32
N ARG A 115 2.78 5.57 1.74
CA ARG A 115 2.81 6.74 0.85
C ARG A 115 3.89 6.62 -0.23
N TRP A 116 5.09 6.21 0.17
CA TRP A 116 6.19 6.01 -0.77
C TRP A 116 5.83 4.94 -1.82
N ARG A 117 5.25 3.82 -1.40
CA ARG A 117 4.78 2.78 -2.32
C ARG A 117 3.72 3.30 -3.28
N GLY A 118 2.77 4.10 -2.80
CA GLY A 118 1.73 4.69 -3.66
C GLY A 118 2.32 5.57 -4.76
N GLN A 119 3.29 6.42 -4.43
CA GLN A 119 3.96 7.29 -5.40
C GLN A 119 4.76 6.51 -6.45
N HIS A 120 5.37 5.38 -6.07
CA HIS A 120 6.16 4.55 -6.98
C HIS A 120 5.33 3.49 -7.69
N TYR A 121 4.16 3.13 -7.17
CA TYR A 121 3.27 2.16 -7.81
C TYR A 121 2.70 2.70 -9.12
N GLU A 122 2.40 3.98 -9.22
CA GLU A 122 2.01 4.61 -10.50
C GLU A 122 3.16 4.52 -11.52
N ALA A 123 4.40 4.71 -11.10
CA ALA A 123 5.57 4.57 -11.96
C ALA A 123 5.81 3.11 -12.39
N LEU A 124 5.53 2.15 -11.52
CA LEU A 124 5.69 0.71 -11.80
C LEU A 124 4.49 0.12 -12.56
N SER A 125 3.28 0.60 -12.33
CA SER A 125 2.06 0.13 -13.01
C SER A 125 1.81 0.83 -14.33
N ALA A 126 2.37 2.00 -14.55
CA ALA A 126 2.35 2.71 -15.83
C ALA A 126 3.12 2.00 -16.93
N GLY A 127 3.79 0.86 -16.64
CA GLY A 127 4.28 -0.13 -17.61
C GLY A 127 4.76 0.41 -18.96
N GLN A 128 5.36 1.60 -19.00
CA GLN A 128 6.04 2.12 -20.16
C GLN A 128 7.53 2.26 -19.85
N PRO A 129 8.37 1.46 -20.49
CA PRO A 129 9.77 1.78 -20.60
C PRO A 129 9.87 2.88 -21.67
N ASN A 130 9.49 4.11 -21.38
CA ASN A 130 9.77 5.24 -22.26
C ASN A 130 9.60 6.60 -21.57
N SER A 131 10.40 6.87 -20.61
CA SER A 131 10.99 8.19 -20.50
C SER A 131 12.48 7.95 -20.36
N GLY A 132 13.24 8.40 -21.36
CA GLY A 132 14.67 8.22 -21.49
C GLY A 132 15.50 8.82 -20.35
N HIS A 133 15.21 8.36 -19.15
CA HIS A 133 16.10 8.38 -18.04
C HIS A 133 16.72 6.99 -18.03
N GLU A 134 17.83 6.86 -18.72
CA GLU A 134 18.79 5.83 -18.43
C GLU A 134 18.92 5.78 -16.90
N PRO A 135 18.67 4.64 -16.26
CA PRO A 135 18.95 4.53 -14.83
C PRO A 135 20.40 4.97 -14.67
N PRO A 136 20.73 5.79 -13.65
CA PRO A 136 22.12 6.13 -13.41
C PRO A 136 22.89 4.83 -13.45
N ALA A 137 23.94 4.78 -14.28
CA ALA A 137 24.77 3.61 -14.42
C ALA A 137 25.12 3.15 -13.01
N TYR A 138 24.44 2.10 -12.58
CA TYR A 138 24.86 1.40 -11.37
C TYR A 138 26.21 0.82 -11.78
N GLU A 139 27.29 1.34 -11.23
CA GLU A 139 28.49 0.54 -11.16
C GLU A 139 28.02 -0.75 -10.51
N GLU A 140 27.97 -1.82 -11.32
CA GLU A 140 27.82 -3.16 -10.76
C GLU A 140 28.98 -3.28 -9.78
N ILE A 141 28.72 -3.00 -8.52
CA ILE A 141 29.59 -3.45 -7.46
C ILE A 141 29.49 -4.96 -7.60
N GLU A 142 30.47 -5.57 -8.27
CA GLU A 142 30.68 -7.01 -8.16
C GLU A 142 30.69 -7.30 -6.68
N MET A 143 29.55 -7.72 -6.16
CA MET A 143 29.54 -8.36 -4.85
C MET A 143 30.34 -9.63 -5.07
N ILE A 144 31.64 -9.50 -4.82
CA ILE A 144 32.51 -10.65 -4.59
C ILE A 144 31.71 -11.48 -3.60
N SER A 145 31.17 -12.59 -4.12
CA SER A 145 30.33 -13.45 -3.31
C SER A 145 31.18 -13.84 -2.09
N CYS A 146 30.88 -13.27 -0.97
CA CYS A 146 31.41 -13.70 0.31
C CYS A 146 30.82 -15.07 0.63
N TYR A 147 31.16 -16.07 -0.19
CA TYR A 147 31.10 -17.47 0.18
C TYR A 147 32.27 -17.72 1.10
N GLY A 148 32.03 -17.62 2.36
CA GLY A 148 32.98 -17.85 3.41
C GLY A 148 32.87 -16.74 4.45
N THR A 149 31.88 -16.84 5.31
CA THR A 149 31.82 -16.07 6.56
C THR A 149 32.93 -16.57 7.49
N ASP A 150 34.16 -16.26 7.14
CA ASP A 150 35.23 -16.36 8.12
C ASP A 150 35.36 -15.00 8.81
N THR A 151 34.47 -14.77 9.77
CA THR A 151 34.52 -13.58 10.64
C THR A 151 35.83 -13.48 11.42
N ALA A 152 36.58 -14.56 11.51
CA ALA A 152 37.90 -14.62 12.12
C ALA A 152 38.95 -13.76 11.39
N VAL A 153 38.81 -13.56 10.06
CA VAL A 153 39.74 -12.73 9.27
C VAL A 153 39.53 -11.24 9.55
N LEU A 154 38.28 -10.81 9.68
CA LEU A 154 37.96 -9.40 10.00
C LEU A 154 38.41 -9.04 11.42
N ASP A 155 38.30 -9.95 12.37
CA ASP A 155 38.78 -9.73 13.73
C ASP A 155 40.32 -9.66 13.80
N ALA A 156 41.04 -10.43 12.99
CA ALA A 156 42.50 -10.40 12.94
C ALA A 156 43.03 -9.08 12.39
N ASP A 157 42.42 -8.53 11.34
CA ASP A 157 42.82 -7.26 10.73
C ASP A 157 42.45 -6.06 11.61
N LEU A 158 41.31 -6.08 12.30
CA LEU A 158 40.92 -5.08 13.29
C LEU A 158 41.87 -5.05 14.47
N ILE A 159 42.29 -6.21 14.97
CA ILE A 159 43.25 -6.31 16.09
C ILE A 159 44.63 -5.83 15.64
N ARG A 160 45.05 -6.10 14.41
CA ARG A 160 46.31 -5.64 13.86
C ARG A 160 46.32 -4.11 13.72
N ALA A 161 45.24 -3.52 13.18
CA ALA A 161 45.11 -2.07 13.04
C ALA A 161 45.10 -1.35 14.38
N ALA A 162 44.42 -1.92 15.39
CA ALA A 162 44.41 -1.36 16.74
C ALA A 162 45.81 -1.36 17.41
N ARG A 163 46.62 -2.41 17.17
CA ARG A 163 47.99 -2.48 17.67
C ARG A 163 48.96 -1.52 17.02
N GLU A 164 48.76 -1.23 15.73
CA GLU A 164 49.57 -0.26 15.00
C GLU A 164 49.31 1.18 15.43
N MET A 165 48.09 1.48 15.91
CA MET A 165 47.74 2.80 16.45
C MET A 165 48.31 3.02 17.85
N ASP A 166 48.37 2.00 18.68
CA ASP A 166 48.91 2.08 20.06
C ASP A 166 50.45 2.20 20.07
N GLY A 167 51.13 1.68 19.04
CA GLY A 167 52.59 1.74 18.90
C GLY A 167 53.17 3.10 18.48
N LYS A 168 52.33 4.08 18.13
CA LYS A 168 52.75 5.42 17.66
C LYS A 168 52.65 6.52 18.72
N GLN A 169 52.35 6.19 19.95
CA GLN A 169 52.27 7.10 21.09
C GLN A 169 53.36 6.88 22.16
N LYS A 170 54.57 6.53 21.73
CA LYS A 170 55.73 6.57 22.61
C LYS A 170 56.87 7.32 21.96
#